data_92a56d9e4d811a9ce3737ece8fef0084
#
_entry.id   92a56d9e4d811a9ce3737ece8fef0084
#
_cell.length_a   1.000
_cell.length_b   1.000
_cell.length_c   1.000
_cell.angle_alpha   90.00
_cell.angle_beta   90.00
_cell.angle_gamma   90.00
#
_symmetry.space_group_name_H-M   'P 1'
#
loop_
_entity.id
_entity.type
_entity.pdbx_description
1 polymer ?
#
loop_
_entity_poly.entity_id
_entity_poly.type
_entity_poly.pdbx_seq_one_letter_code
_entity_poly.pdbx_strand_id
1 'polypeptide(L)'
;MKKRLLLAWMMLCAITLQAKTYLVCLGIADYPGTEHDLRISDNDAKTIAKVFSVAKQATVSILLNEQATQSALLSTMHTSFMNANSEDIVILYFSGHGTPGALVCHDGLLTYQHIFKMLKGCRASRKVIIADACYSGKMRTTRQQTDSYNNQNVMLFLSSRTNEVSRESRYKNSLFTIFLERGLRGGADTNRDRYITARELYGFVHKGVIEASGNKQHPVMWGKFDNNMTVINW
;
A
#
# COMPACT_ATOMS: atom_id res chain seq x y z
N MET A 1 -39.27 56.56 2.38
CA MET A 1 -38.82 55.62 1.35
C MET A 1 -37.81 54.68 1.99
N LYS A 2 -38.20 53.45 2.31
CA LYS A 2 -37.32 52.45 2.96
C LYS A 2 -36.61 51.66 1.87
N LYS A 3 -35.28 51.82 1.76
CA LYS A 3 -34.43 50.99 0.90
C LYS A 3 -34.26 49.60 1.52
N ARG A 4 -34.84 48.59 0.92
CA ARG A 4 -34.62 47.18 1.27
C ARG A 4 -33.29 46.73 0.67
N LEU A 5 -32.28 46.53 1.50
CA LEU A 5 -31.02 45.88 1.13
C LEU A 5 -31.29 44.37 1.03
N LEU A 6 -31.32 43.83 -0.19
CA LEU A 6 -31.28 42.38 -0.43
C LEU A 6 -29.83 41.95 -0.27
N LEU A 7 -29.50 41.31 0.86
CA LEU A 7 -28.27 40.52 0.99
C LEU A 7 -28.49 39.19 0.25
N ALA A 8 -27.92 39.10 -0.95
CA ALA A 8 -27.80 37.82 -1.65
C ALA A 8 -26.73 36.97 -0.90
N TRP A 9 -27.16 35.98 -0.16
CA TRP A 9 -26.29 34.94 0.39
C TRP A 9 -25.85 34.07 -0.77
N MET A 10 -24.65 34.33 -1.31
CA MET A 10 -23.95 33.37 -2.17
C MET A 10 -23.56 32.18 -1.31
N MET A 11 -24.37 31.13 -1.34
CA MET A 11 -24.00 29.81 -0.85
C MET A 11 -22.90 29.28 -1.78
N LEU A 12 -21.65 29.52 -1.42
CA LEU A 12 -20.50 28.91 -2.08
C LEU A 12 -20.55 27.42 -1.73
N CYS A 13 -21.17 26.60 -2.59
CA CYS A 13 -21.03 25.16 -2.52
C CYS A 13 -19.55 24.85 -2.75
N ALA A 14 -18.77 24.77 -1.68
CA ALA A 14 -17.46 24.17 -1.72
C ALA A 14 -17.67 22.70 -2.13
N ILE A 15 -17.46 22.40 -3.41
CA ILE A 15 -17.34 21.04 -3.87
C ILE A 15 -16.07 20.51 -3.19
N THR A 16 -16.24 19.86 -2.04
CA THR A 16 -15.12 19.13 -1.40
C THR A 16 -14.74 18.02 -2.36
N LEU A 17 -13.68 18.25 -3.13
CA LEU A 17 -13.10 17.22 -3.98
C LEU A 17 -12.59 16.13 -3.05
N GLN A 18 -13.40 15.07 -2.89
CA GLN A 18 -13.02 13.95 -2.03
C GLN A 18 -11.82 13.24 -2.65
N ALA A 19 -10.75 13.09 -1.89
CA ALA A 19 -9.54 12.43 -2.30
C ALA A 19 -9.82 10.98 -2.77
N LYS A 20 -9.25 10.61 -3.92
CA LYS A 20 -9.38 9.26 -4.49
C LYS A 20 -8.22 8.38 -4.05
N THR A 21 -8.50 7.08 -3.97
CA THR A 21 -7.47 6.06 -3.73
C THR A 21 -7.25 5.27 -5.02
N TYR A 22 -6.01 5.19 -5.47
CA TYR A 22 -5.60 4.33 -6.58
C TYR A 22 -4.75 3.21 -6.01
N LEU A 23 -5.26 1.99 -6.06
CA LEU A 23 -4.57 0.80 -5.56
C LEU A 23 -4.18 -0.11 -6.73
N VAL A 24 -2.91 -0.48 -6.76
CA VAL A 24 -2.39 -1.55 -7.61
C VAL A 24 -1.93 -2.68 -6.70
N CYS A 25 -2.56 -3.86 -6.84
CA CYS A 25 -2.23 -5.07 -6.10
C CYS A 25 -1.50 -6.07 -6.98
N LEU A 26 -0.40 -6.61 -6.49
CA LEU A 26 0.27 -7.78 -7.05
C LEU A 26 0.26 -8.92 -6.05
N GLY A 27 -0.09 -10.11 -6.53
CA GLY A 27 0.00 -11.36 -5.74
C GLY A 27 0.50 -12.50 -6.61
N ILE A 28 1.64 -13.08 -6.26
CA ILE A 28 2.24 -14.14 -7.03
C ILE A 28 2.47 -15.36 -6.13
N ALA A 29 1.65 -16.37 -6.34
CA ALA A 29 1.77 -17.67 -5.69
C ALA A 29 2.37 -18.71 -6.64
N ASP A 30 1.98 -18.64 -7.92
CA ASP A 30 2.42 -19.53 -9.00
C ASP A 30 3.55 -18.85 -9.78
N TYR A 31 4.78 -19.33 -9.61
CA TYR A 31 5.98 -18.86 -10.28
C TYR A 31 6.40 -19.83 -11.39
N PRO A 32 7.23 -19.41 -12.37
CA PRO A 32 7.78 -20.33 -13.35
C PRO A 32 8.58 -21.47 -12.69
N GLY A 33 8.08 -22.69 -12.80
CA GLY A 33 8.62 -23.87 -12.12
C GLY A 33 8.11 -24.02 -10.69
N THR A 34 7.70 -25.23 -10.32
CA THR A 34 7.01 -25.54 -9.05
C THR A 34 7.88 -25.36 -7.80
N GLU A 35 9.21 -25.26 -7.95
CA GLU A 35 10.16 -25.12 -6.82
C GLU A 35 10.07 -23.78 -6.10
N HIS A 36 9.48 -22.78 -6.74
CA HIS A 36 9.38 -21.42 -6.22
C HIS A 36 7.95 -21.00 -5.87
N ASP A 37 7.01 -21.94 -5.94
CA ASP A 37 5.61 -21.64 -5.65
C ASP A 37 5.41 -21.27 -4.18
N LEU A 38 4.53 -20.29 -3.99
CA LEU A 38 3.97 -19.88 -2.70
C LEU A 38 2.50 -20.30 -2.63
N ARG A 39 1.96 -20.45 -1.41
CA ARG A 39 0.61 -21.01 -1.28
C ARG A 39 -0.50 -19.98 -1.25
N ILE A 40 -0.21 -18.72 -0.91
CA ILE A 40 -1.22 -17.77 -0.44
C ILE A 40 -1.05 -16.34 -0.97
N SER A 41 0.04 -16.01 -1.66
CA SER A 41 0.34 -14.62 -2.02
C SER A 41 -0.67 -14.01 -2.99
N ASP A 42 -1.22 -14.80 -3.91
CA ASP A 42 -2.29 -14.38 -4.81
C ASP A 42 -3.58 -14.09 -4.02
N ASN A 43 -3.87 -14.89 -2.99
CA ASN A 43 -5.03 -14.68 -2.12
C ASN A 43 -4.87 -13.45 -1.21
N ASP A 44 -3.65 -13.15 -0.78
CA ASP A 44 -3.33 -11.92 -0.05
C ASP A 44 -3.69 -10.68 -0.87
N ALA A 45 -3.26 -10.64 -2.13
CA ALA A 45 -3.58 -9.54 -3.04
C ALA A 45 -5.09 -9.41 -3.29
N LYS A 46 -5.79 -10.54 -3.51
CA LYS A 46 -7.27 -10.57 -3.65
C LYS A 46 -7.96 -10.01 -2.40
N THR A 47 -7.46 -10.36 -1.21
CA THR A 47 -8.01 -9.91 0.07
C THR A 47 -7.88 -8.39 0.21
N ILE A 48 -6.70 -7.81 -0.05
CA ILE A 48 -6.48 -6.37 0.03
C ILE A 48 -7.25 -5.62 -1.06
N ALA A 49 -7.27 -6.13 -2.30
CA ALA A 49 -8.08 -5.56 -3.37
C ALA A 49 -9.57 -5.49 -2.99
N LYS A 50 -10.11 -6.53 -2.35
CA LYS A 50 -11.50 -6.56 -1.86
C LYS A 50 -11.78 -5.52 -0.78
N VAL A 51 -10.83 -5.25 0.13
CA VAL A 51 -10.99 -4.20 1.15
C VAL A 51 -11.19 -2.85 0.50
N PHE A 52 -10.33 -2.51 -0.47
CA PHE A 52 -10.40 -1.21 -1.13
C PHE A 52 -11.53 -1.11 -2.15
N SER A 53 -12.00 -2.22 -2.74
CA SER A 53 -13.09 -2.18 -3.72
C SER A 53 -14.43 -1.72 -3.12
N VAL A 54 -14.60 -1.81 -1.80
CA VAL A 54 -15.79 -1.33 -1.09
C VAL A 54 -15.55 0.03 -0.41
N ALA A 55 -14.33 0.55 -0.44
CA ALA A 55 -14.01 1.86 0.09
C ALA A 55 -14.51 2.96 -0.86
N LYS A 56 -14.90 4.09 -0.29
CA LYS A 56 -15.33 5.25 -1.08
C LYS A 56 -14.20 5.77 -1.96
N GLN A 57 -14.51 6.10 -3.22
CA GLN A 57 -13.58 6.73 -4.16
C GLN A 57 -12.28 5.92 -4.42
N ALA A 58 -12.35 4.58 -4.36
CA ALA A 58 -11.19 3.74 -4.69
C ALA A 58 -11.29 3.18 -6.11
N THR A 59 -10.16 3.20 -6.81
CA THR A 59 -9.92 2.49 -8.07
C THR A 59 -8.90 1.41 -7.81
N VAL A 60 -9.25 0.15 -8.10
CA VAL A 60 -8.43 -1.01 -7.78
C VAL A 60 -8.04 -1.75 -9.05
N SER A 61 -6.75 -1.97 -9.23
CA SER A 61 -6.19 -2.85 -10.26
C SER A 61 -5.49 -4.03 -9.58
N ILE A 62 -5.65 -5.22 -10.10
CA ILE A 62 -5.04 -6.43 -9.56
C ILE A 62 -4.35 -7.24 -10.66
N LEU A 63 -3.13 -7.69 -10.38
CA LEU A 63 -2.33 -8.57 -11.23
C LEU A 63 -1.95 -9.80 -10.41
N LEU A 64 -2.25 -10.98 -10.92
CA LEU A 64 -2.05 -12.24 -10.21
C LEU A 64 -1.20 -13.19 -11.05
N ASN A 65 -0.30 -13.91 -10.40
CA ASN A 65 0.49 -15.00 -10.96
C ASN A 65 1.13 -14.61 -12.31
N GLU A 66 0.85 -15.32 -13.39
CA GLU A 66 1.36 -15.07 -14.74
C GLU A 66 1.08 -13.66 -15.29
N GLN A 67 0.02 -13.00 -14.81
CA GLN A 67 -0.28 -11.62 -15.18
C GLN A 67 0.63 -10.61 -14.50
N ALA A 68 1.28 -10.99 -13.40
CA ALA A 68 2.10 -10.10 -12.57
C ALA A 68 3.53 -9.98 -13.11
N THR A 69 3.68 -9.59 -14.38
CA THR A 69 4.96 -9.33 -15.04
C THR A 69 5.49 -7.94 -14.70
N GLN A 70 6.80 -7.72 -14.89
CA GLN A 70 7.44 -6.42 -14.69
C GLN A 70 6.78 -5.33 -15.55
N SER A 71 6.55 -5.64 -16.82
CA SER A 71 5.94 -4.71 -17.77
C SER A 71 4.49 -4.41 -17.43
N ALA A 72 3.71 -5.43 -17.06
CA ALA A 72 2.32 -5.27 -16.64
C ALA A 72 2.21 -4.40 -15.38
N LEU A 73 3.07 -4.64 -14.37
CA LEU A 73 3.10 -3.82 -13.16
C LEU A 73 3.40 -2.35 -13.48
N LEU A 74 4.47 -2.08 -14.21
CA LEU A 74 4.87 -0.69 -14.54
C LEU A 74 3.80 0.02 -15.38
N SER A 75 3.20 -0.67 -16.36
CA SER A 75 2.11 -0.13 -17.17
C SER A 75 0.86 0.16 -16.32
N THR A 76 0.48 -0.77 -15.43
CA THR A 76 -0.68 -0.59 -14.55
C THR A 76 -0.46 0.55 -13.56
N MET A 77 0.73 0.64 -12.96
CA MET A 77 1.09 1.78 -12.11
C MET A 77 1.03 3.10 -12.88
N HIS A 78 1.57 3.13 -14.10
CA HIS A 78 1.53 4.32 -14.95
C HIS A 78 0.08 4.74 -15.22
N THR A 79 -0.75 3.83 -15.74
CA THR A 79 -2.13 4.11 -16.08
C THR A 79 -2.96 4.56 -14.86
N SER A 80 -2.75 3.91 -13.70
CA SER A 80 -3.51 4.21 -12.49
C SER A 80 -3.00 5.49 -11.79
N PHE A 81 -1.68 5.60 -11.57
CA PHE A 81 -1.12 6.63 -10.69
C PHE A 81 -0.92 7.98 -11.37
N MET A 82 -0.74 8.01 -12.72
CA MET A 82 -0.62 9.28 -13.44
C MET A 82 -1.93 10.06 -13.51
N ASN A 83 -3.06 9.43 -13.24
CA ASN A 83 -4.36 10.08 -13.12
C ASN A 83 -4.59 10.76 -11.76
N ALA A 84 -3.75 10.46 -10.76
CA ALA A 84 -3.87 11.03 -9.43
C ALA A 84 -3.49 12.52 -9.40
N ASN A 85 -4.22 13.31 -8.61
CA ASN A 85 -3.88 14.69 -8.27
C ASN A 85 -3.18 14.77 -6.89
N SER A 86 -2.85 15.98 -6.42
CA SER A 86 -2.15 16.18 -5.15
C SER A 86 -2.91 15.70 -3.92
N GLU A 87 -4.24 15.68 -3.97
CA GLU A 87 -5.09 15.28 -2.83
C GLU A 87 -5.28 13.78 -2.74
N ASP A 88 -4.95 13.05 -3.81
CA ASP A 88 -5.19 11.62 -3.92
C ASP A 88 -4.11 10.80 -3.18
N ILE A 89 -4.40 9.51 -3.00
CA ILE A 89 -3.46 8.53 -2.49
C ILE A 89 -3.21 7.44 -3.53
N VAL A 90 -1.96 7.08 -3.74
CA VAL A 90 -1.57 5.93 -4.56
C VAL A 90 -0.94 4.86 -3.70
N ILE A 91 -1.38 3.62 -3.88
CA ILE A 91 -0.96 2.48 -3.07
C ILE A 91 -0.50 1.36 -4.01
N LEU A 92 0.73 0.89 -3.81
CA LEU A 92 1.20 -0.38 -4.36
C LEU A 92 1.18 -1.42 -3.23
N TYR A 93 0.41 -2.48 -3.41
CA TYR A 93 0.45 -3.67 -2.56
C TYR A 93 1.13 -4.82 -3.31
N PHE A 94 2.05 -5.50 -2.67
CA PHE A 94 2.74 -6.68 -3.20
C PHE A 94 2.74 -7.81 -2.18
N SER A 95 2.40 -9.04 -2.61
CA SER A 95 2.63 -10.28 -1.88
C SER A 95 3.31 -11.29 -2.82
N GLY A 96 4.48 -11.79 -2.42
CA GLY A 96 5.28 -12.69 -3.25
C GLY A 96 6.72 -12.80 -2.78
N HIS A 97 7.58 -13.34 -3.63
CA HIS A 97 9.01 -13.40 -3.36
C HIS A 97 9.68 -12.02 -3.44
N GLY A 98 10.60 -11.76 -2.53
CA GLY A 98 11.44 -10.56 -2.52
C GLY A 98 12.91 -10.92 -2.41
N THR A 99 13.74 -10.08 -2.99
CA THR A 99 15.20 -10.13 -2.88
C THR A 99 15.74 -8.80 -2.37
N PRO A 100 16.98 -8.74 -1.89
CA PRO A 100 17.62 -7.48 -1.60
C PRO A 100 17.67 -6.59 -2.85
N GLY A 101 16.88 -5.51 -2.89
CA GLY A 101 16.86 -4.54 -3.98
C GLY A 101 15.78 -4.71 -5.04
N ALA A 102 14.98 -5.81 -5.00
CA ALA A 102 13.93 -6.04 -5.99
C ALA A 102 12.74 -6.84 -5.45
N LEU A 103 11.58 -6.65 -6.07
CA LEU A 103 10.46 -7.58 -6.04
C LEU A 103 10.68 -8.64 -7.12
N VAL A 104 10.23 -9.87 -6.88
CA VAL A 104 10.25 -10.94 -7.87
C VAL A 104 8.88 -10.96 -8.56
N CYS A 105 8.82 -10.42 -9.78
CA CYS A 105 7.67 -10.57 -10.67
C CYS A 105 7.67 -11.96 -11.30
N HIS A 106 6.56 -12.35 -11.94
CA HIS A 106 6.46 -13.67 -12.59
C HIS A 106 7.52 -13.89 -13.67
N ASP A 107 7.95 -12.84 -14.37
CA ASP A 107 8.93 -12.85 -15.45
C ASP A 107 10.35 -12.40 -15.00
N GLY A 108 10.59 -12.19 -13.71
CA GLY A 108 11.90 -11.84 -13.18
C GLY A 108 11.92 -10.67 -12.19
N LEU A 109 13.08 -10.08 -11.96
CA LEU A 109 13.33 -9.09 -10.92
C LEU A 109 12.96 -7.68 -11.36
N LEU A 110 12.04 -7.05 -10.64
CA LEU A 110 11.78 -5.62 -10.76
C LEU A 110 12.45 -4.86 -9.61
N THR A 111 13.45 -4.05 -9.93
CA THR A 111 14.21 -3.31 -8.90
C THR A 111 13.35 -2.23 -8.26
N TYR A 112 13.56 -1.97 -6.98
CA TYR A 112 12.89 -0.88 -6.26
C TYR A 112 13.15 0.49 -6.91
N GLN A 113 14.28 0.66 -7.59
CA GLN A 113 14.59 1.90 -8.31
C GLN A 113 13.57 2.20 -9.41
N HIS A 114 13.10 1.19 -10.15
CA HIS A 114 12.06 1.37 -11.17
C HIS A 114 10.73 1.80 -10.54
N ILE A 115 10.36 1.17 -9.42
CA ILE A 115 9.13 1.51 -8.68
C ILE A 115 9.20 2.97 -8.18
N PHE A 116 10.31 3.38 -7.56
CA PHE A 116 10.48 4.74 -7.07
C PHE A 116 10.54 5.77 -8.19
N LYS A 117 11.15 5.45 -9.35
CA LYS A 117 11.14 6.31 -10.52
C LYS A 117 9.72 6.56 -11.02
N MET A 118 8.87 5.52 -11.04
CA MET A 118 7.45 5.63 -11.38
C MET A 118 6.71 6.53 -10.38
N LEU A 119 6.89 6.32 -9.08
CA LEU A 119 6.27 7.13 -8.03
C LEU A 119 6.74 8.59 -8.05
N LYS A 120 7.97 8.87 -8.49
CA LYS A 120 8.48 10.24 -8.64
C LYS A 120 7.68 11.05 -9.67
N GLY A 121 7.23 10.43 -10.75
CA GLY A 121 6.38 11.06 -11.77
C GLY A 121 4.93 11.29 -11.34
N CYS A 122 4.47 10.63 -10.27
CA CYS A 122 3.11 10.73 -9.77
C CYS A 122 2.89 12.02 -8.95
N ARG A 123 1.78 12.73 -9.20
CA ARG A 123 1.42 13.98 -8.51
C ARG A 123 0.80 13.77 -7.13
N ALA A 124 0.33 12.57 -6.80
CA ALA A 124 -0.25 12.28 -5.50
C ALA A 124 0.71 12.70 -4.37
N SER A 125 0.19 13.39 -3.35
CA SER A 125 0.98 13.76 -2.16
C SER A 125 1.19 12.58 -1.21
N ARG A 126 0.31 11.57 -1.26
CA ARG A 126 0.33 10.38 -0.42
C ARG A 126 0.66 9.16 -1.27
N LYS A 127 1.82 8.57 -1.02
CA LYS A 127 2.33 7.42 -1.76
C LYS A 127 2.68 6.32 -0.78
N VAL A 128 2.12 5.14 -0.98
CA VAL A 128 2.27 4.00 -0.07
C VAL A 128 2.74 2.78 -0.85
N ILE A 129 3.76 2.12 -0.34
CA ILE A 129 4.15 0.78 -0.75
C ILE A 129 3.94 -0.15 0.44
N ILE A 130 3.12 -1.17 0.26
CA ILE A 130 2.90 -2.24 1.23
C ILE A 130 3.47 -3.52 0.62
N ALA A 131 4.49 -4.10 1.25
CA ALA A 131 5.11 -5.31 0.71
C ALA A 131 5.12 -6.45 1.74
N ASP A 132 4.44 -7.52 1.39
CA ASP A 132 4.47 -8.79 2.10
C ASP A 132 5.40 -9.77 1.36
N ALA A 133 6.67 -9.65 1.66
CA ALA A 133 7.73 -10.42 1.02
C ALA A 133 8.89 -10.67 1.97
N CYS A 134 9.60 -11.78 1.77
CA CYS A 134 10.86 -12.02 2.46
C CYS A 134 11.84 -10.88 2.21
N TYR A 135 12.59 -10.50 3.23
CA TYR A 135 13.57 -9.41 3.16
C TYR A 135 12.99 -8.05 2.71
N SER A 136 11.69 -7.85 2.80
CA SER A 136 11.07 -6.57 2.42
C SER A 136 11.72 -5.38 3.16
N GLY A 137 12.18 -5.57 4.39
CA GLY A 137 12.95 -4.57 5.14
C GLY A 137 14.24 -4.10 4.44
N LYS A 138 14.79 -4.87 3.51
CA LYS A 138 15.95 -4.46 2.69
C LYS A 138 15.61 -3.43 1.60
N MET A 139 14.35 -3.13 1.36
CA MET A 139 13.93 -2.00 0.53
C MET A 139 14.54 -0.65 1.02
N ARG A 140 14.97 -0.58 2.29
CA ARG A 140 15.59 0.60 2.93
C ARG A 140 17.11 0.71 2.81
N THR A 141 17.83 -0.29 2.31
CA THR A 141 19.26 -0.49 2.70
C THR A 141 20.31 0.08 1.78
N THR A 142 20.00 0.71 0.66
CA THR A 142 21.02 1.38 -0.13
C THR A 142 20.97 2.90 0.07
N ARG A 143 22.11 3.51 0.42
CA ARG A 143 22.23 4.96 0.67
C ARG A 143 21.70 5.81 -0.49
N GLN A 144 21.96 5.37 -1.73
CA GLN A 144 21.44 6.02 -2.95
C GLN A 144 19.91 5.89 -3.12
N GLN A 145 19.33 4.78 -2.66
CA GLN A 145 17.88 4.59 -2.66
C GLN A 145 17.24 5.45 -1.56
N THR A 146 17.87 5.56 -0.39
CA THR A 146 17.40 6.35 0.75
C THR A 146 17.13 7.81 0.34
N ASP A 147 18.04 8.42 -0.42
CA ASP A 147 17.89 9.80 -0.87
C ASP A 147 16.78 9.94 -1.93
N SER A 148 16.57 8.92 -2.75
CA SER A 148 15.56 8.92 -3.82
C SER A 148 14.13 8.94 -3.28
N TYR A 149 13.81 8.20 -2.20
CA TYR A 149 12.45 8.16 -1.66
C TYR A 149 12.22 9.06 -0.45
N ASN A 150 13.28 9.47 0.29
CA ASN A 150 13.15 10.48 1.33
C ASN A 150 12.59 11.81 0.80
N ASN A 151 12.83 12.10 -0.48
CA ASN A 151 12.34 13.31 -1.13
C ASN A 151 10.98 13.12 -1.84
N GLN A 152 10.40 11.91 -1.83
CA GLN A 152 9.19 11.60 -2.60
C GLN A 152 7.92 11.50 -1.77
N ASN A 153 7.98 11.69 -0.45
CA ASN A 153 6.86 11.49 0.46
C ASN A 153 6.23 10.09 0.32
N VAL A 154 7.07 9.05 0.36
CA VAL A 154 6.65 7.64 0.25
C VAL A 154 6.68 6.97 1.61
N MET A 155 5.58 6.36 1.99
CA MET A 155 5.49 5.43 3.11
C MET A 155 5.78 4.01 2.63
N LEU A 156 6.74 3.35 3.27
CA LEU A 156 6.98 1.91 3.12
C LEU A 156 6.40 1.19 4.32
N PHE A 157 5.48 0.27 4.10
CA PHE A 157 4.94 -0.62 5.12
C PHE A 157 5.29 -2.06 4.75
N LEU A 158 6.23 -2.64 5.46
CA LEU A 158 6.90 -3.87 5.11
C LEU A 158 6.60 -4.94 6.16
N SER A 159 6.33 -6.17 5.70
CA SER A 159 5.88 -7.27 6.56
C SER A 159 6.94 -7.79 7.54
N SER A 160 8.22 -7.52 7.27
CA SER A 160 9.33 -8.03 8.08
C SER A 160 10.53 -7.07 8.10
N ARG A 161 11.41 -7.25 9.08
CA ARG A 161 12.72 -6.58 9.12
C ARG A 161 13.65 -7.12 8.03
N THR A 162 14.79 -6.44 7.87
CA THR A 162 15.81 -6.74 6.83
C THR A 162 16.29 -8.20 6.81
N ASN A 163 16.30 -8.87 7.96
CA ASN A 163 16.84 -10.24 8.11
C ASN A 163 15.75 -11.25 8.50
N GLU A 164 14.48 -10.91 8.34
CA GLU A 164 13.37 -11.76 8.71
C GLU A 164 12.63 -12.25 7.47
N VAL A 165 12.11 -13.47 7.56
CA VAL A 165 11.25 -14.09 6.56
C VAL A 165 9.80 -13.78 6.91
N SER A 166 9.02 -13.35 5.94
CA SER A 166 7.58 -13.23 6.08
C SER A 166 6.96 -14.62 6.26
N ARG A 167 5.99 -14.76 7.17
CA ARG A 167 5.43 -16.05 7.50
C ARG A 167 4.10 -16.29 6.81
N GLU A 168 4.05 -17.38 6.08
CA GLU A 168 2.76 -17.95 5.69
C GLU A 168 2.04 -18.49 6.93
N SER A 169 0.78 -18.19 7.04
CA SER A 169 -0.07 -18.74 8.09
C SER A 169 -0.66 -20.09 7.66
N ARG A 170 -1.25 -20.84 8.61
CA ARG A 170 -2.09 -22.02 8.28
C ARG A 170 -3.44 -21.60 7.66
N TYR A 171 -3.72 -20.31 7.61
CA TYR A 171 -4.94 -19.71 7.07
C TYR A 171 -4.77 -19.39 5.59
N LYS A 172 -5.82 -18.83 5.00
CA LYS A 172 -5.84 -18.44 3.58
C LYS A 172 -4.95 -17.25 3.23
N ASN A 173 -4.44 -16.52 4.22
CA ASN A 173 -3.60 -15.33 4.06
C ASN A 173 -2.36 -15.41 4.95
N SER A 174 -1.35 -14.64 4.60
CA SER A 174 -0.19 -14.40 5.44
C SER A 174 -0.58 -13.74 6.76
N LEU A 175 0.27 -13.90 7.76
CA LEU A 175 0.02 -13.29 9.07
C LEU A 175 -0.05 -11.75 8.98
N PHE A 176 0.82 -11.15 8.19
CA PHE A 176 0.82 -9.71 7.96
C PHE A 176 -0.47 -9.25 7.28
N THR A 177 -0.88 -9.92 6.20
CA THR A 177 -2.10 -9.57 5.47
C THR A 177 -3.36 -9.77 6.30
N ILE A 178 -3.43 -10.77 7.20
CA ILE A 178 -4.56 -10.95 8.13
C ILE A 178 -4.73 -9.71 9.02
N PHE A 179 -3.65 -9.23 9.64
CA PHE A 179 -3.73 -8.04 10.50
C PHE A 179 -3.90 -6.75 9.69
N LEU A 180 -3.30 -6.66 8.51
CA LEU A 180 -3.51 -5.53 7.60
C LEU A 180 -4.98 -5.40 7.20
N GLU A 181 -5.62 -6.50 6.76
CA GLU A 181 -7.04 -6.52 6.43
C GLU A 181 -7.91 -6.08 7.61
N ARG A 182 -7.68 -6.66 8.80
CA ARG A 182 -8.44 -6.33 9.99
C ARG A 182 -8.28 -4.84 10.36
N GLY A 183 -7.06 -4.33 10.29
CA GLY A 183 -6.77 -2.93 10.54
C GLY A 183 -7.50 -2.02 9.55
N LEU A 184 -7.38 -2.28 8.26
CA LEU A 184 -8.02 -1.53 7.18
C LEU A 184 -9.56 -1.58 7.24
N ARG A 185 -10.16 -2.63 7.81
CA ARG A 185 -11.62 -2.77 8.02
C ARG A 185 -12.12 -2.10 9.31
N GLY A 186 -11.34 -1.24 9.94
CA GLY A 186 -11.74 -0.48 11.11
C GLY A 186 -11.12 -0.95 12.43
N GLY A 187 -10.43 -2.09 12.44
CA GLY A 187 -9.75 -2.55 13.65
C GLY A 187 -8.66 -1.60 14.15
N ALA A 188 -8.08 -0.81 13.27
CA ALA A 188 -7.07 0.17 13.60
C ALA A 188 -7.62 1.56 13.97
N ASP A 189 -8.90 1.83 13.75
CA ASP A 189 -9.55 3.11 14.08
C ASP A 189 -9.70 3.27 15.60
N THR A 190 -8.67 3.81 16.23
CA THR A 190 -8.60 3.93 17.70
C THR A 190 -9.42 5.09 18.24
N ASN A 191 -9.60 6.14 17.45
CA ASN A 191 -10.35 7.35 17.84
C ASN A 191 -11.81 7.33 17.35
N ARG A 192 -12.20 6.34 16.52
CA ARG A 192 -13.55 6.13 15.96
C ARG A 192 -14.03 7.26 15.06
N ASP A 193 -13.10 7.90 14.33
CA ASP A 193 -13.41 8.96 13.38
C ASP A 193 -13.70 8.46 11.95
N ARG A 194 -13.61 7.14 11.71
CA ARG A 194 -13.76 6.44 10.42
C ARG A 194 -12.64 6.71 9.42
N TYR A 195 -11.52 7.24 9.89
CA TYR A 195 -10.31 7.39 9.10
C TYR A 195 -9.23 6.51 9.74
N ILE A 196 -8.53 5.74 8.92
CA ILE A 196 -7.36 4.99 9.37
C ILE A 196 -6.12 5.74 8.93
N THR A 197 -5.39 6.26 9.89
CA THR A 197 -4.11 6.92 9.65
C THR A 197 -2.97 5.91 9.52
N ALA A 198 -1.85 6.33 8.92
CA ALA A 198 -0.64 5.52 8.82
C ALA A 198 -0.16 5.04 10.20
N ARG A 199 -0.21 5.91 11.21
CA ARG A 199 0.18 5.59 12.60
C ARG A 199 -0.72 4.52 13.22
N GLU A 200 -2.03 4.66 13.09
CA GLU A 200 -2.99 3.71 13.63
C GLU A 200 -2.86 2.35 12.98
N LEU A 201 -2.80 2.33 11.64
CA LEU A 201 -2.63 1.08 10.88
C LEU A 201 -1.34 0.36 11.28
N TYR A 202 -0.23 1.09 11.35
CA TYR A 202 1.04 0.50 11.77
C TYR A 202 0.98 -0.05 13.19
N GLY A 203 0.49 0.72 14.15
CA GLY A 203 0.40 0.29 15.55
C GLY A 203 -0.42 -0.99 15.71
N PHE A 204 -1.57 -1.07 15.04
CA PHE A 204 -2.44 -2.23 15.06
C PHE A 204 -1.77 -3.47 14.44
N VAL A 205 -1.25 -3.33 13.21
CA VAL A 205 -0.63 -4.44 12.48
C VAL A 205 0.65 -4.92 13.16
N HIS A 206 1.51 -3.99 13.56
CA HIS A 206 2.78 -4.31 14.23
C HIS A 206 2.55 -5.10 15.52
N LYS A 207 1.66 -4.65 16.39
CA LYS A 207 1.32 -5.35 17.63
C LYS A 207 0.77 -6.74 17.35
N GLY A 208 -0.23 -6.84 16.48
CA GLY A 208 -0.90 -8.11 16.18
C GLY A 208 0.03 -9.15 15.56
N VAL A 209 0.88 -8.74 14.62
CA VAL A 209 1.84 -9.66 13.97
C VAL A 209 2.91 -10.14 14.96
N ILE A 210 3.46 -9.26 15.80
CA ILE A 210 4.45 -9.64 16.82
C ILE A 210 3.85 -10.68 17.78
N GLU A 211 2.68 -10.39 18.33
CA GLU A 211 2.00 -11.28 19.28
C GLU A 211 1.70 -12.65 18.62
N ALA A 212 1.07 -12.64 17.44
CA ALA A 212 0.66 -13.87 16.76
C ALA A 212 1.84 -14.68 16.19
N SER A 213 2.97 -14.04 15.87
CA SER A 213 4.19 -14.75 15.41
C SER A 213 5.04 -15.30 16.56
N GLY A 214 4.70 -15.01 17.82
CA GLY A 214 5.55 -15.30 18.97
C GLY A 214 6.89 -14.56 18.87
N ASN A 215 6.84 -13.26 18.54
CA ASN A 215 7.98 -12.36 18.40
C ASN A 215 8.99 -12.78 17.30
N LYS A 216 8.51 -13.41 16.23
CA LYS A 216 9.36 -13.91 15.12
C LYS A 216 9.22 -13.12 13.82
N GLN A 217 8.23 -12.25 13.73
CA GLN A 217 8.01 -11.37 12.59
C GLN A 217 7.69 -9.97 13.08
N HIS A 218 8.41 -8.97 12.56
CA HIS A 218 8.29 -7.58 12.98
C HIS A 218 8.01 -6.70 11.76
N PRO A 219 6.76 -6.35 11.50
CA PRO A 219 6.44 -5.34 10.49
C PRO A 219 7.16 -4.03 10.77
N VAL A 220 7.59 -3.35 9.73
CA VAL A 220 8.26 -2.06 9.84
C VAL A 220 7.59 -1.01 8.96
N MET A 221 7.50 0.20 9.48
CA MET A 221 7.06 1.38 8.72
C MET A 221 8.23 2.34 8.59
N TRP A 222 8.49 2.82 7.38
CA TRP A 222 9.63 3.65 7.10
C TRP A 222 9.37 4.64 5.95
N GLY A 223 10.11 5.75 5.93
CA GLY A 223 10.01 6.80 4.92
C GLY A 223 9.86 8.19 5.53
N LYS A 224 9.84 9.21 4.66
CA LYS A 224 9.54 10.59 5.05
C LYS A 224 8.12 10.91 4.60
N PHE A 225 7.17 10.84 5.50
CA PHE A 225 5.74 11.07 5.24
C PHE A 225 5.05 11.57 6.51
N ASP A 226 3.82 12.05 6.39
CA ASP A 226 3.01 12.41 7.55
C ASP A 226 2.39 11.15 8.19
N ASN A 227 2.74 10.88 9.44
CA ASN A 227 2.20 9.76 10.19
C ASN A 227 0.67 9.84 10.41
N ASN A 228 0.09 11.03 10.30
CA ASN A 228 -1.36 11.24 10.41
C ASN A 228 -2.06 11.21 9.05
N MET A 229 -1.33 10.94 7.94
CA MET A 229 -1.99 10.80 6.65
C MET A 229 -3.00 9.66 6.68
N THR A 230 -4.18 9.91 6.16
CA THR A 230 -5.22 8.88 5.99
C THR A 230 -4.80 7.89 4.92
N VAL A 231 -4.85 6.60 5.24
CA VAL A 231 -4.61 5.48 4.30
C VAL A 231 -5.92 5.02 3.68
N ILE A 232 -6.98 4.93 4.48
CA ILE A 232 -8.33 4.54 4.04
C ILE A 232 -9.38 5.21 4.94
N ASN A 233 -10.58 5.43 4.38
CA ASN A 233 -11.77 5.87 5.11
C ASN A 233 -13.04 5.18 4.56
N TRP A 234 -14.14 5.16 5.32
CA TRP A 234 -15.43 4.59 4.96
C TRP A 234 -16.63 5.45 5.36
#